data_f13abd5b34a00f22b10992b71b951d97
#
_entry.id   f13abd5b34a00f22b10992b71b951d97
#
_cell.length_a   1.000
_cell.length_b   1.000
_cell.length_c   1.000
_cell.angle_alpha   90.00
_cell.angle_beta   90.00
_cell.angle_gamma   90.00
#
_symmetry.space_group_name_H-M   'P 1'
#
loop_
_entity.id
_entity.type
_entity.pdbx_description
1 polymer ?
#
loop_
_entity_poly.entity_id
_entity_poly.type
_entity_poly.pdbx_seq_one_letter_code
_entity_poly.pdbx_strand_id
1 'polypeptide(L)'
;MLAIELKGVSYTYSRKTPYEKRALDGVNLAVEKGEFVGLIGATGSGKSTLIQHLNGLIRPQEGEVLVLGMNASDKKTLKKLRFAVGMVFQYPEYQLFEDTVAKDVSFGPRNMKLDKAEIDRRVRRALDVVGLPYDEFAGRSPFELSGGEKRRAAIAGVIAMEPEILVLDEPVAGLDPAGREEILSLVTRLRAEVSPTVIMVSHYMDDIARMADRIVALKDGRIVADGNPHEVFGAREELAAAGLSLPTAARVVDKLAARGIALSRNIVTGAELVDALAEYRQKVASAQNAEDGTAGEKNEESVTTPAGGKDV
;
A
#
# COMPACT_ATOMS: atom_id res chain seq x y z
N MET A 1 -21.17 0.16 -0.35
CA MET A 1 -21.52 1.52 0.16
C MET A 1 -20.26 2.37 0.11
N LEU A 2 -20.33 3.56 -0.50
CA LEU A 2 -19.15 4.42 -0.66
C LEU A 2 -18.68 4.97 0.69
N ALA A 3 -17.37 4.86 0.95
CA ALA A 3 -16.68 5.52 2.04
C ALA A 3 -16.19 6.91 1.63
N ILE A 4 -15.72 7.02 0.37
CA ILE A 4 -15.19 8.27 -0.19
C ILE A 4 -15.75 8.45 -1.59
N GLU A 5 -16.11 9.68 -1.94
CA GLU A 5 -16.53 10.07 -3.28
C GLU A 5 -16.00 11.47 -3.62
N LEU A 6 -15.18 11.56 -4.65
CA LEU A 6 -14.68 12.80 -5.24
C LEU A 6 -15.36 13.00 -6.59
N LYS A 7 -15.92 14.19 -6.83
CA LYS A 7 -16.61 14.55 -8.08
C LYS A 7 -15.97 15.79 -8.68
N GLY A 8 -15.19 15.64 -9.76
CA GLY A 8 -14.59 16.75 -10.49
C GLY A 8 -13.67 17.64 -9.64
N VAL A 9 -12.94 17.05 -8.68
CA VAL A 9 -12.16 17.80 -7.70
C VAL A 9 -10.95 18.45 -8.33
N SER A 10 -10.85 19.78 -8.24
CA SER A 10 -9.69 20.55 -8.67
C SER A 10 -9.15 21.43 -7.56
N TYR A 11 -7.81 21.52 -7.51
CA TYR A 11 -7.14 22.37 -6.54
C TYR A 11 -5.84 22.94 -7.09
N THR A 12 -5.63 24.24 -6.91
CA THR A 12 -4.46 24.98 -7.36
C THR A 12 -3.84 25.75 -6.19
N TYR A 13 -2.57 25.49 -5.88
CA TYR A 13 -1.81 26.24 -4.91
C TYR A 13 -1.41 27.62 -5.47
N SER A 14 -1.28 28.61 -4.60
CA SER A 14 -0.74 29.93 -4.91
C SER A 14 -1.40 30.59 -6.12
N ARG A 15 -2.73 30.48 -6.26
CA ARG A 15 -3.50 31.07 -7.37
C ARG A 15 -3.15 32.53 -7.59
N LYS A 16 -3.05 32.92 -8.86
CA LYS A 16 -2.76 34.31 -9.29
C LYS A 16 -1.39 34.82 -8.83
N THR A 17 -0.45 33.90 -8.61
CA THR A 17 0.94 34.24 -8.34
C THR A 17 1.88 33.56 -9.36
N PRO A 18 3.14 34.00 -9.48
CA PRO A 18 4.12 33.30 -10.33
C PRO A 18 4.42 31.84 -9.91
N TYR A 19 4.00 31.45 -8.70
CA TYR A 19 4.17 30.10 -8.13
C TYR A 19 2.90 29.27 -8.22
N GLU A 20 1.97 29.64 -9.09
CA GLU A 20 0.73 28.91 -9.30
C GLU A 20 1.03 27.48 -9.76
N LYS A 21 0.47 26.50 -9.04
CA LYS A 21 0.63 25.09 -9.35
C LYS A 21 -0.70 24.36 -9.18
N ARG A 22 -1.25 23.85 -10.27
CA ARG A 22 -2.42 22.96 -10.25
C ARG A 22 -2.00 21.61 -9.70
N ALA A 23 -2.55 21.22 -8.57
CA ALA A 23 -2.21 19.99 -7.87
C ALA A 23 -3.23 18.87 -8.11
N LEU A 24 -4.52 19.23 -8.31
CA LEU A 24 -5.57 18.31 -8.72
C LEU A 24 -6.34 18.94 -9.88
N ASP A 25 -6.73 18.13 -10.86
CA ASP A 25 -7.39 18.56 -12.09
C ASP A 25 -8.54 17.63 -12.46
N GLY A 26 -9.75 17.98 -12.02
CA GLY A 26 -10.99 17.26 -12.33
C GLY A 26 -11.02 15.82 -11.81
N VAL A 27 -10.44 15.55 -10.64
CA VAL A 27 -10.33 14.19 -10.10
C VAL A 27 -11.70 13.64 -9.72
N ASN A 28 -12.02 12.45 -10.26
CA ASN A 28 -13.16 11.64 -9.86
C ASN A 28 -12.62 10.34 -9.23
N LEU A 29 -13.07 10.02 -8.03
CA LEU A 29 -12.65 8.82 -7.30
C LEU A 29 -13.80 8.35 -6.39
N ALA A 30 -14.12 7.08 -6.43
CA ALA A 30 -15.04 6.44 -5.49
C ALA A 30 -14.32 5.29 -4.80
N VAL A 31 -14.37 5.24 -3.46
CA VAL A 31 -13.78 4.16 -2.65
C VAL A 31 -14.89 3.53 -1.82
N GLU A 32 -14.96 2.22 -1.82
CA GLU A 32 -15.96 1.48 -1.06
C GLU A 32 -15.50 1.25 0.40
N LYS A 33 -16.48 1.03 1.30
CA LYS A 33 -16.18 0.62 2.68
C LYS A 33 -15.50 -0.76 2.67
N GLY A 34 -14.42 -0.89 3.43
CA GLY A 34 -13.63 -2.12 3.53
C GLY A 34 -12.54 -2.28 2.47
N GLU A 35 -12.45 -1.35 1.52
CA GLU A 35 -11.45 -1.38 0.46
C GLU A 35 -10.08 -0.89 0.95
N PHE A 36 -9.00 -1.57 0.56
CA PHE A 36 -7.63 -1.09 0.72
C PHE A 36 -7.13 -0.52 -0.61
N VAL A 37 -7.02 0.79 -0.68
CA VAL A 37 -6.56 1.51 -1.87
C VAL A 37 -5.11 1.92 -1.73
N GLY A 38 -4.27 1.47 -2.66
CA GLY A 38 -2.91 1.95 -2.85
C GLY A 38 -2.90 3.18 -3.76
N LEU A 39 -2.46 4.33 -3.24
CA LEU A 39 -2.34 5.57 -4.00
C LEU A 39 -0.90 5.78 -4.42
N ILE A 40 -0.61 5.64 -5.73
CA ILE A 40 0.74 5.75 -6.29
C ILE A 40 0.87 6.96 -7.22
N GLY A 41 2.09 7.37 -7.49
CA GLY A 41 2.37 8.51 -8.37
C GLY A 41 3.74 9.10 -8.08
N ALA A 42 4.33 9.79 -9.03
CA ALA A 42 5.60 10.51 -8.85
C ALA A 42 5.47 11.63 -7.80
N THR A 43 6.59 12.11 -7.28
CA THR A 43 6.61 13.28 -6.40
C THR A 43 5.98 14.47 -7.11
N GLY A 44 5.05 15.13 -6.43
CA GLY A 44 4.32 16.28 -6.99
C GLY A 44 3.13 15.93 -7.89
N SER A 45 2.74 14.65 -8.02
CA SER A 45 1.58 14.21 -8.81
C SER A 45 0.22 14.59 -8.22
N GLY A 46 0.16 15.03 -6.95
CA GLY A 46 -1.07 15.45 -6.28
C GLY A 46 -1.54 14.53 -5.15
N LYS A 47 -0.84 13.43 -4.84
CA LYS A 47 -1.25 12.46 -3.80
C LYS A 47 -1.53 13.09 -2.45
N SER A 48 -0.55 13.81 -1.89
CA SER A 48 -0.71 14.45 -0.56
C SER A 48 -1.82 15.49 -0.56
N THR A 49 -2.01 16.20 -1.69
CA THR A 49 -3.15 17.11 -1.84
C THR A 49 -4.46 16.36 -1.83
N LEU A 50 -4.56 15.23 -2.55
CA LEU A 50 -5.77 14.41 -2.59
C LEU A 50 -6.14 13.90 -1.19
N ILE A 51 -5.19 13.28 -0.47
CA ILE A 51 -5.50 12.73 0.85
C ILE A 51 -5.86 13.82 1.88
N GLN A 52 -5.30 15.03 1.77
CA GLN A 52 -5.65 16.15 2.64
C GLN A 52 -7.08 16.67 2.42
N HIS A 53 -7.69 16.41 1.26
CA HIS A 53 -9.11 16.69 1.05
C HIS A 53 -10.00 15.70 1.81
N LEU A 54 -9.54 14.44 2.01
CA LEU A 54 -10.35 13.39 2.64
C LEU A 54 -10.67 13.67 4.11
N ASN A 55 -9.80 14.37 4.84
CA ASN A 55 -10.06 14.76 6.23
C ASN A 55 -10.37 16.26 6.38
N GLY A 56 -10.60 16.97 5.26
CA GLY A 56 -10.96 18.38 5.23
C GLY A 56 -9.87 19.32 5.75
N LEU A 57 -8.58 18.93 5.67
CA LEU A 57 -7.45 19.86 5.87
C LEU A 57 -7.41 20.91 4.76
N ILE A 58 -7.65 20.46 3.53
CA ILE A 58 -7.79 21.32 2.35
C ILE A 58 -9.22 21.17 1.83
N ARG A 59 -9.80 22.28 1.35
CA ARG A 59 -11.12 22.28 0.71
C ARG A 59 -10.96 22.32 -0.79
N PRO A 60 -11.76 21.56 -1.56
CA PRO A 60 -11.74 21.66 -3.02
C PRO A 60 -12.10 23.07 -3.46
N GLN A 61 -11.47 23.54 -4.51
CA GLN A 61 -11.79 24.82 -5.14
C GLN A 61 -12.84 24.65 -6.22
N GLU A 62 -12.91 23.47 -6.82
CA GLU A 62 -13.94 23.02 -7.77
C GLU A 62 -14.30 21.58 -7.43
N GLY A 63 -15.53 21.19 -7.72
CA GLY A 63 -16.03 19.84 -7.44
C GLY A 63 -16.46 19.65 -5.98
N GLU A 64 -16.67 18.39 -5.63
CA GLU A 64 -17.18 17.98 -4.32
C GLU A 64 -16.41 16.79 -3.76
N VAL A 65 -16.18 16.78 -2.44
CA VAL A 65 -15.60 15.68 -1.68
C VAL A 65 -16.59 15.24 -0.62
N LEU A 66 -17.08 14.01 -0.74
CA LEU A 66 -17.95 13.36 0.23
C LEU A 66 -17.20 12.22 0.90
N VAL A 67 -17.18 12.20 2.22
CA VAL A 67 -16.55 11.14 3.02
C VAL A 67 -17.57 10.66 4.04
N LEU A 68 -17.93 9.38 3.97
CA LEU A 68 -19.02 8.78 4.77
C LEU A 68 -20.32 9.58 4.65
N GLY A 69 -20.61 10.12 3.44
CA GLY A 69 -21.76 10.98 3.17
C GLY A 69 -21.63 12.41 3.72
N MET A 70 -20.54 12.75 4.39
CA MET A 70 -20.26 14.11 4.89
C MET A 70 -19.48 14.92 3.85
N ASN A 71 -19.94 16.14 3.54
CA ASN A 71 -19.21 17.03 2.66
C ASN A 71 -18.00 17.64 3.41
N ALA A 72 -16.80 17.41 2.88
CA ALA A 72 -15.53 17.87 3.48
C ALA A 72 -15.38 19.41 3.50
N SER A 73 -16.22 20.14 2.77
CA SER A 73 -16.26 21.61 2.77
C SER A 73 -17.20 22.20 3.83
N ASP A 74 -18.12 21.40 4.40
CA ASP A 74 -19.08 21.87 5.39
C ASP A 74 -18.44 22.01 6.78
N LYS A 75 -18.39 23.25 7.28
CA LYS A 75 -17.83 23.55 8.61
C LYS A 75 -18.53 22.80 9.75
N LYS A 76 -19.83 22.46 9.59
CA LYS A 76 -20.64 21.81 10.63
C LYS A 76 -20.24 20.34 10.82
N THR A 77 -19.90 19.66 9.74
CA THR A 77 -19.53 18.24 9.74
C THR A 77 -18.03 17.99 9.86
N LEU A 78 -17.21 19.03 9.61
CA LEU A 78 -15.75 18.94 9.52
C LEU A 78 -15.10 18.31 10.77
N LYS A 79 -15.58 18.66 11.97
CA LYS A 79 -15.05 18.08 13.22
C LYS A 79 -15.33 16.57 13.29
N LYS A 80 -16.55 16.13 12.95
CA LYS A 80 -16.94 14.73 12.92
C LYS A 80 -16.15 13.97 11.86
N LEU A 81 -15.99 14.57 10.68
CA LEU A 81 -15.22 14.01 9.58
C LEU A 81 -13.76 13.74 9.98
N ARG A 82 -13.10 14.68 10.67
CA ARG A 82 -11.71 14.52 11.15
C ARG A 82 -11.51 13.42 12.16
N PHE A 83 -12.52 13.07 12.93
CA PHE A 83 -12.48 11.91 13.82
C PHE A 83 -12.75 10.60 13.09
N ALA A 84 -13.59 10.64 12.05
CA ALA A 84 -13.92 9.46 11.25
C ALA A 84 -12.80 9.08 10.26
N VAL A 85 -11.94 10.05 9.88
CA VAL A 85 -10.77 9.83 9.00
C VAL A 85 -9.50 10.03 9.80
N GLY A 86 -8.92 8.95 10.27
CA GLY A 86 -7.59 8.95 10.89
C GLY A 86 -6.52 9.14 9.82
N MET A 87 -5.63 10.13 10.01
CA MET A 87 -4.55 10.41 9.07
C MET A 87 -3.21 10.29 9.78
N VAL A 88 -2.39 9.37 9.30
CA VAL A 88 -1.00 9.20 9.68
C VAL A 88 -0.14 9.86 8.60
N PHE A 89 0.51 10.96 8.93
CA PHE A 89 1.38 11.69 8.02
C PHE A 89 2.76 11.03 7.89
N GLN A 90 3.51 11.44 6.90
CA GLN A 90 4.90 11.06 6.75
C GLN A 90 5.71 11.51 7.99
N TYR A 91 6.52 10.62 8.56
CA TYR A 91 7.27 10.83 9.82
C TYR A 91 6.36 11.21 11.00
N PRO A 92 5.38 10.36 11.35
CA PRO A 92 4.37 10.68 12.36
C PRO A 92 4.98 10.86 13.76
N GLU A 93 6.19 10.34 14.01
CA GLU A 93 6.97 10.50 15.22
C GLU A 93 7.30 11.96 15.57
N TYR A 94 7.31 12.86 14.60
CA TYR A 94 7.52 14.30 14.84
C TYR A 94 6.27 15.01 15.35
N GLN A 95 5.13 14.31 15.43
CA GLN A 95 3.88 14.87 15.94
C GLN A 95 3.67 14.61 17.44
N LEU A 96 4.57 13.86 18.08
CA LEU A 96 4.53 13.61 19.51
C LEU A 96 4.97 14.87 20.30
N PHE A 97 4.18 15.28 21.29
CA PHE A 97 4.41 16.55 21.98
C PHE A 97 4.06 16.54 23.48
N GLU A 98 3.34 15.54 23.97
CA GLU A 98 2.92 15.43 25.38
C GLU A 98 4.06 14.85 26.26
N ASP A 99 3.92 15.00 27.59
CA ASP A 99 4.94 14.52 28.55
C ASP A 99 5.01 12.98 28.63
N THR A 100 3.87 12.30 28.39
CA THR A 100 3.79 10.83 28.44
C THR A 100 3.05 10.27 27.23
N VAL A 101 3.41 9.03 26.87
CA VAL A 101 2.78 8.28 25.77
C VAL A 101 1.26 8.19 25.95
N ALA A 102 0.77 7.87 27.17
CA ALA A 102 -0.67 7.80 27.41
C ALA A 102 -1.36 9.15 27.22
N LYS A 103 -0.73 10.26 27.60
CA LYS A 103 -1.28 11.60 27.38
C LYS A 103 -1.35 11.92 25.89
N ASP A 104 -0.30 11.59 25.14
CA ASP A 104 -0.23 11.83 23.71
C ASP A 104 -1.29 11.02 22.97
N VAL A 105 -1.37 9.71 23.20
CA VAL A 105 -2.39 8.82 22.61
C VAL A 105 -3.81 9.25 23.01
N SER A 106 -4.02 9.79 24.21
CA SER A 106 -5.34 10.27 24.66
C SER A 106 -5.77 11.59 24.05
N PHE A 107 -4.90 12.32 23.35
CA PHE A 107 -5.20 13.65 22.81
C PHE A 107 -6.44 13.67 21.89
N GLY A 108 -6.50 12.71 20.93
CA GLY A 108 -7.65 12.54 20.04
C GLY A 108 -8.94 12.26 20.81
N PRO A 109 -9.02 11.19 21.61
CA PRO A 109 -10.18 10.86 22.45
C PRO A 109 -10.64 12.00 23.39
N ARG A 110 -9.71 12.75 23.99
CA ARG A 110 -10.05 13.96 24.79
C ARG A 110 -10.73 15.02 23.96
N ASN A 111 -10.26 15.27 22.73
CA ASN A 111 -10.87 16.22 21.80
C ASN A 111 -12.24 15.78 21.27
N MET A 112 -12.52 14.47 21.28
CA MET A 112 -13.84 13.90 21.04
C MET A 112 -14.80 14.15 22.20
N LYS A 113 -14.29 14.58 23.36
CA LYS A 113 -15.05 14.82 24.61
C LYS A 113 -15.65 13.52 25.19
N LEU A 114 -14.95 12.41 25.04
CA LEU A 114 -15.33 11.13 25.65
C LEU A 114 -15.12 11.19 27.17
N ASP A 115 -15.82 10.33 27.90
CA ASP A 115 -15.60 10.19 29.33
C ASP A 115 -14.25 9.52 29.64
N LYS A 116 -13.80 9.63 30.90
CA LYS A 116 -12.47 9.17 31.31
C LYS A 116 -12.29 7.66 31.13
N ALA A 117 -13.34 6.87 31.40
CA ALA A 117 -13.26 5.41 31.31
C ALA A 117 -13.11 4.97 29.84
N GLU A 118 -13.85 5.59 28.94
CA GLU A 118 -13.76 5.33 27.51
C GLU A 118 -12.41 5.79 26.93
N ILE A 119 -11.88 6.95 27.37
CA ILE A 119 -10.54 7.40 26.99
C ILE A 119 -9.49 6.36 27.41
N ASP A 120 -9.51 5.90 28.66
CA ASP A 120 -8.54 4.92 29.18
C ASP A 120 -8.65 3.59 28.40
N ARG A 121 -9.87 3.11 28.13
CA ARG A 121 -10.11 1.91 27.30
C ARG A 121 -9.48 2.04 25.91
N ARG A 122 -9.71 3.15 25.22
CA ARG A 122 -9.20 3.39 23.88
C ARG A 122 -7.69 3.51 23.84
N VAL A 123 -7.11 4.19 24.82
CA VAL A 123 -5.64 4.33 24.94
C VAL A 123 -4.98 2.97 25.14
N ARG A 124 -5.50 2.15 26.06
CA ARG A 124 -4.99 0.79 26.30
C ARG A 124 -5.07 -0.05 25.03
N ARG A 125 -6.25 -0.11 24.40
CA ARG A 125 -6.44 -0.85 23.16
C ARG A 125 -5.52 -0.37 22.05
N ALA A 126 -5.38 0.94 21.86
CA ALA A 126 -4.54 1.49 20.79
C ALA A 126 -3.06 1.13 21.00
N LEU A 127 -2.56 1.23 22.24
CA LEU A 127 -1.19 0.84 22.57
C LEU A 127 -0.95 -0.67 22.38
N ASP A 128 -1.89 -1.51 22.79
CA ASP A 128 -1.80 -2.97 22.59
C ASP A 128 -1.77 -3.33 21.10
N VAL A 129 -2.64 -2.72 20.28
CA VAL A 129 -2.70 -2.96 18.83
C VAL A 129 -1.39 -2.59 18.15
N VAL A 130 -0.72 -1.53 18.58
CA VAL A 130 0.58 -1.15 17.98
C VAL A 130 1.77 -1.90 18.61
N GLY A 131 1.55 -2.81 19.54
CA GLY A 131 2.59 -3.60 20.21
C GLY A 131 3.44 -2.79 21.20
N LEU A 132 2.80 -1.85 21.91
CA LEU A 132 3.37 -1.09 23.03
C LEU A 132 2.55 -1.37 24.28
N PRO A 133 2.90 -2.40 25.11
CA PRO A 133 2.15 -2.76 26.30
C PRO A 133 1.92 -1.57 27.22
N TYR A 134 0.64 -1.33 27.60
CA TYR A 134 0.26 -0.13 28.35
C TYR A 134 1.06 0.06 29.65
N ASP A 135 1.21 -1.00 30.44
CA ASP A 135 1.86 -0.91 31.75
C ASP A 135 3.35 -0.55 31.68
N GLU A 136 3.99 -0.83 30.52
CA GLU A 136 5.39 -0.50 30.29
C GLU A 136 5.55 0.89 29.66
N PHE A 137 4.69 1.26 28.71
CA PHE A 137 4.91 2.44 27.87
C PHE A 137 4.08 3.66 28.28
N ALA A 138 2.92 3.51 28.91
CA ALA A 138 1.98 4.60 29.15
C ALA A 138 2.56 5.79 29.92
N GLY A 139 3.42 5.51 30.92
CA GLY A 139 4.05 6.52 31.75
C GLY A 139 5.36 7.09 31.21
N ARG A 140 5.94 6.47 30.17
CA ARG A 140 7.22 6.91 29.59
C ARG A 140 7.06 8.20 28.79
N SER A 141 8.13 8.99 28.72
CA SER A 141 8.18 10.12 27.82
C SER A 141 8.26 9.64 26.38
N PRO A 142 7.46 10.19 25.44
CA PRO A 142 7.61 9.87 24.02
C PRO A 142 9.02 10.15 23.49
N PHE A 143 9.73 11.10 24.09
CA PHE A 143 11.07 11.50 23.63
C PHE A 143 12.16 10.47 24.01
N GLU A 144 11.91 9.60 24.98
CA GLU A 144 12.80 8.51 25.40
C GLU A 144 12.64 7.22 24.57
N LEU A 145 11.63 7.17 23.71
CA LEU A 145 11.34 6.02 22.86
C LEU A 145 12.34 5.92 21.69
N SER A 146 12.62 4.70 21.23
CA SER A 146 13.27 4.46 19.95
C SER A 146 12.45 5.01 18.77
N GLY A 147 13.05 5.18 17.60
CA GLY A 147 12.35 5.68 16.42
C GLY A 147 11.14 4.83 16.02
N GLY A 148 11.27 3.49 16.09
CA GLY A 148 10.16 2.58 15.81
C GLY A 148 9.04 2.66 16.84
N GLU A 149 9.39 2.75 18.15
CA GLU A 149 8.41 2.94 19.22
C GLU A 149 7.70 4.29 19.10
N LYS A 150 8.42 5.38 18.80
CA LYS A 150 7.82 6.70 18.53
C LYS A 150 6.79 6.64 17.40
N ARG A 151 7.16 6.00 16.30
CA ARG A 151 6.24 5.84 15.14
C ARG A 151 5.00 5.07 15.53
N ARG A 152 5.14 3.96 16.26
CA ARG A 152 4.00 3.16 16.77
C ARG A 152 3.15 3.97 17.76
N ALA A 153 3.75 4.73 18.66
CA ALA A 153 3.02 5.61 19.59
C ALA A 153 2.20 6.70 18.85
N ALA A 154 2.78 7.32 17.81
CA ALA A 154 2.08 8.29 16.97
C ALA A 154 0.90 7.66 16.21
N ILE A 155 1.08 6.44 15.66
CA ILE A 155 -0.02 5.68 15.05
C ILE A 155 -1.10 5.36 16.10
N ALA A 156 -0.71 4.96 17.33
CA ALA A 156 -1.66 4.73 18.41
C ALA A 156 -2.53 5.96 18.71
N GLY A 157 -1.95 7.17 18.68
CA GLY A 157 -2.68 8.43 18.85
C GLY A 157 -3.79 8.64 17.79
N VAL A 158 -3.55 8.19 16.57
CA VAL A 158 -4.55 8.26 15.49
C VAL A 158 -5.63 7.20 15.67
N ILE A 159 -5.24 5.93 15.92
CA ILE A 159 -6.21 4.82 16.00
C ILE A 159 -7.02 4.82 17.30
N ALA A 160 -6.56 5.51 18.35
CA ALA A 160 -7.34 5.71 19.57
C ALA A 160 -8.65 6.48 19.35
N MET A 161 -8.77 7.20 18.25
CA MET A 161 -10.04 7.82 17.81
C MET A 161 -11.05 6.81 17.25
N GLU A 162 -10.62 5.58 16.95
CA GLU A 162 -11.39 4.51 16.28
C GLU A 162 -11.97 5.02 14.94
N PRO A 163 -11.11 5.45 14.00
CA PRO A 163 -11.57 6.01 12.73
C PRO A 163 -12.21 4.94 11.85
N GLU A 164 -13.20 5.32 11.02
CA GLU A 164 -13.80 4.42 10.01
C GLU A 164 -12.93 4.29 8.74
N ILE A 165 -12.07 5.28 8.49
CA ILE A 165 -11.14 5.32 7.37
C ILE A 165 -9.76 5.66 7.91
N LEU A 166 -8.74 4.87 7.53
CA LEU A 166 -7.36 5.13 7.87
C LEU A 166 -6.58 5.54 6.61
N VAL A 167 -5.99 6.73 6.66
CA VAL A 167 -5.12 7.25 5.60
C VAL A 167 -3.68 7.23 6.10
N LEU A 168 -2.79 6.59 5.34
CA LEU A 168 -1.38 6.42 5.67
C LEU A 168 -0.54 7.09 4.58
N ASP A 169 0.13 8.19 4.90
CA ASP A 169 1.02 8.90 3.96
C ASP A 169 2.46 8.44 4.17
N GLU A 170 2.95 7.58 3.26
CA GLU A 170 4.32 7.03 3.29
C GLU A 170 4.70 6.40 4.65
N PRO A 171 3.92 5.45 5.19
CA PRO A 171 4.08 4.98 6.58
C PRO A 171 5.41 4.28 6.85
N VAL A 172 6.14 3.83 5.80
CA VAL A 172 7.43 3.13 5.91
C VAL A 172 8.63 3.99 5.50
N ALA A 173 8.42 5.28 5.22
CA ALA A 173 9.50 6.17 4.80
C ALA A 173 10.60 6.26 5.86
N GLY A 174 11.86 6.15 5.42
CA GLY A 174 13.04 6.29 6.28
C GLY A 174 13.33 5.12 7.22
N LEU A 175 12.59 4.01 7.11
CA LEU A 175 12.84 2.78 7.88
C LEU A 175 13.82 1.85 7.15
N ASP A 176 14.56 1.08 7.94
CA ASP A 176 15.31 -0.07 7.44
C ASP A 176 14.36 -1.22 7.03
N PRO A 177 14.84 -2.27 6.36
CA PRO A 177 13.97 -3.36 5.90
C PRO A 177 13.19 -4.06 7.00
N ALA A 178 13.76 -4.23 8.20
CA ALA A 178 13.09 -4.87 9.33
C ALA A 178 11.95 -4.00 9.88
N GLY A 179 12.23 -2.73 10.18
CA GLY A 179 11.24 -1.77 10.63
C GLY A 179 10.12 -1.53 9.60
N ARG A 180 10.45 -1.59 8.30
CA ARG A 180 9.45 -1.52 7.23
C ARG A 180 8.47 -2.70 7.33
N GLU A 181 8.96 -3.94 7.47
CA GLU A 181 8.10 -5.12 7.56
C GLU A 181 7.25 -5.13 8.83
N GLU A 182 7.79 -4.62 9.95
CA GLU A 182 7.02 -4.43 11.18
C GLU A 182 5.84 -3.47 10.98
N ILE A 183 6.05 -2.32 10.31
CA ILE A 183 4.98 -1.36 10.05
C ILE A 183 3.97 -1.91 9.04
N LEU A 184 4.38 -2.63 8.00
CA LEU A 184 3.45 -3.25 7.06
C LEU A 184 2.59 -4.34 7.72
N SER A 185 3.19 -5.14 8.60
CA SER A 185 2.46 -6.10 9.44
C SER A 185 1.47 -5.40 10.38
N LEU A 186 1.87 -4.26 10.95
CA LEU A 186 0.97 -3.42 11.74
C LEU A 186 -0.19 -2.89 10.90
N VAL A 187 0.04 -2.40 9.68
CA VAL A 187 -1.02 -1.91 8.77
C VAL A 187 -2.03 -3.03 8.46
N THR A 188 -1.55 -4.26 8.23
CA THR A 188 -2.44 -5.42 8.05
C THR A 188 -3.32 -5.66 9.28
N ARG A 189 -2.75 -5.57 10.47
CA ARG A 189 -3.50 -5.69 11.75
C ARG A 189 -4.50 -4.55 11.91
N LEU A 190 -4.11 -3.32 11.61
CA LEU A 190 -4.99 -2.15 11.70
C LEU A 190 -6.20 -2.27 10.77
N ARG A 191 -6.01 -2.81 9.56
CA ARG A 191 -7.11 -3.11 8.64
C ARG A 191 -8.10 -4.10 9.23
N ALA A 192 -7.61 -5.16 9.87
CA ALA A 192 -8.45 -6.21 10.42
C ALA A 192 -9.18 -5.79 11.71
N GLU A 193 -8.52 -5.04 12.61
CA GLU A 193 -8.99 -4.83 13.98
C GLU A 193 -9.55 -3.43 14.25
N VAL A 194 -9.19 -2.43 13.44
CA VAL A 194 -9.51 -1.02 13.74
C VAL A 194 -10.32 -0.38 12.62
N SER A 195 -9.79 -0.37 11.40
CA SER A 195 -10.38 0.36 10.28
C SER A 195 -10.24 -0.44 8.99
N PRO A 196 -11.33 -1.08 8.52
CA PRO A 196 -11.28 -1.92 7.32
C PRO A 196 -11.03 -1.12 6.03
N THR A 197 -11.35 0.19 6.01
CA THR A 197 -11.12 1.06 4.86
C THR A 197 -9.78 1.77 5.02
N VAL A 198 -8.83 1.46 4.13
CA VAL A 198 -7.47 1.99 4.18
C VAL A 198 -7.09 2.65 2.87
N ILE A 199 -6.46 3.83 2.96
CA ILE A 199 -5.78 4.47 1.83
C ILE A 199 -4.31 4.59 2.19
N MET A 200 -3.43 3.93 1.45
CA MET A 200 -1.99 3.99 1.67
C MET A 200 -1.30 4.64 0.49
N VAL A 201 -0.67 5.78 0.75
CA VAL A 201 0.27 6.41 -0.19
C VAL A 201 1.63 5.73 -0.03
N SER A 202 2.20 5.25 -1.11
CA SER A 202 3.55 4.71 -1.11
C SER A 202 4.23 4.85 -2.47
N HIS A 203 5.54 4.98 -2.45
CA HIS A 203 6.40 4.86 -3.63
C HIS A 203 7.07 3.47 -3.74
N TYR A 204 6.79 2.58 -2.80
CA TYR A 204 7.25 1.19 -2.83
C TYR A 204 6.20 0.30 -3.51
N MET A 205 6.41 0.02 -4.79
CA MET A 205 5.44 -0.72 -5.60
C MET A 205 5.23 -2.16 -5.13
N ASP A 206 6.25 -2.78 -4.54
CA ASP A 206 6.16 -4.15 -3.98
C ASP A 206 5.18 -4.21 -2.80
N ASP A 207 5.15 -3.19 -1.92
CA ASP A 207 4.21 -3.13 -0.81
C ASP A 207 2.79 -2.95 -1.30
N ILE A 208 2.60 -2.02 -2.23
CA ILE A 208 1.28 -1.75 -2.82
C ILE A 208 0.76 -2.99 -3.55
N ALA A 209 1.60 -3.67 -4.35
CA ALA A 209 1.21 -4.90 -5.04
C ALA A 209 0.77 -6.02 -4.09
N ARG A 210 1.39 -6.08 -2.89
CA ARG A 210 1.12 -7.11 -1.88
C ARG A 210 -0.12 -6.82 -1.03
N MET A 211 -0.42 -5.55 -0.76
CA MET A 211 -1.37 -5.16 0.29
C MET A 211 -2.68 -4.58 -0.24
N ALA A 212 -2.65 -3.91 -1.39
CA ALA A 212 -3.80 -3.19 -1.90
C ALA A 212 -4.77 -4.10 -2.65
N ASP A 213 -6.06 -3.91 -2.43
CA ASP A 213 -7.12 -4.53 -3.25
C ASP A 213 -7.24 -3.80 -4.59
N ARG A 214 -6.99 -2.48 -4.57
CA ARG A 214 -7.07 -1.59 -5.73
C ARG A 214 -5.97 -0.55 -5.69
N ILE A 215 -5.48 -0.16 -6.85
CA ILE A 215 -4.45 0.84 -7.03
C ILE A 215 -5.02 2.01 -7.83
N VAL A 216 -4.77 3.22 -7.34
CA VAL A 216 -5.06 4.46 -8.04
C VAL A 216 -3.75 5.18 -8.32
N ALA A 217 -3.43 5.40 -9.59
CA ALA A 217 -2.20 6.06 -10.01
C ALA A 217 -2.49 7.51 -10.41
N LEU A 218 -1.78 8.46 -9.78
CA LEU A 218 -1.86 9.88 -10.11
C LEU A 218 -0.66 10.36 -10.91
N LYS A 219 -0.93 11.16 -11.94
CA LYS A 219 0.05 11.93 -12.70
C LYS A 219 -0.52 13.33 -12.98
N ASP A 220 0.28 14.36 -12.70
CA ASP A 220 -0.06 15.77 -12.98
C ASP A 220 -1.47 16.17 -12.51
N GLY A 221 -1.86 15.70 -11.32
CA GLY A 221 -3.15 15.99 -10.70
C GLY A 221 -4.34 15.22 -11.25
N ARG A 222 -4.13 14.23 -12.12
CA ARG A 222 -5.17 13.40 -12.73
C ARG A 222 -4.96 11.92 -12.40
N ILE A 223 -6.04 11.15 -12.34
CA ILE A 223 -5.98 9.69 -12.27
C ILE A 223 -5.65 9.18 -13.67
N VAL A 224 -4.58 8.41 -13.79
CA VAL A 224 -4.10 7.83 -15.06
C VAL A 224 -4.25 6.32 -15.11
N ALA A 225 -4.38 5.65 -13.97
CA ALA A 225 -4.74 4.23 -13.87
C ALA A 225 -5.54 4.00 -12.59
N ASP A 226 -6.49 3.08 -12.65
CA ASP A 226 -7.38 2.71 -11.56
C ASP A 226 -7.86 1.27 -11.79
N GLY A 227 -7.49 0.35 -10.91
CA GLY A 227 -7.81 -1.08 -11.05
C GLY A 227 -7.12 -1.94 -9.99
N ASN A 228 -7.28 -3.25 -10.08
CA ASN A 228 -6.55 -4.16 -9.19
C ASN A 228 -5.03 -4.16 -9.51
N PRO A 229 -4.18 -4.69 -8.61
CA PRO A 229 -2.73 -4.67 -8.82
C PRO A 229 -2.26 -5.29 -10.13
N HIS A 230 -2.90 -6.37 -10.59
CA HIS A 230 -2.54 -7.05 -11.84
C HIS A 230 -2.90 -6.20 -13.08
N GLU A 231 -4.06 -5.54 -13.05
CA GLU A 231 -4.48 -4.64 -14.13
C GLU A 231 -3.55 -3.44 -14.24
N VAL A 232 -3.31 -2.75 -13.11
CA VAL A 232 -2.49 -1.54 -13.09
C VAL A 232 -1.04 -1.84 -13.43
N PHE A 233 -0.40 -2.83 -12.76
CA PHE A 233 0.99 -3.17 -13.05
C PHE A 233 1.18 -3.99 -14.33
N GLY A 234 0.10 -4.54 -14.90
CA GLY A 234 0.08 -5.13 -16.23
C GLY A 234 0.17 -4.09 -17.36
N ALA A 235 -0.36 -2.90 -17.16
CA ALA A 235 -0.32 -1.75 -18.08
C ALA A 235 1.06 -1.05 -18.05
N ARG A 236 2.12 -1.78 -18.40
CA ARG A 236 3.52 -1.40 -18.20
C ARG A 236 3.94 -0.16 -18.97
N GLU A 237 3.42 -0.01 -20.19
CA GLU A 237 3.76 1.11 -21.08
C GLU A 237 3.12 2.41 -20.57
N GLU A 238 1.87 2.35 -20.12
CA GLU A 238 1.14 3.46 -19.52
C GLU A 238 1.78 3.92 -18.22
N LEU A 239 2.20 2.97 -17.37
CA LEU A 239 2.92 3.29 -16.13
C LEU A 239 4.29 3.92 -16.41
N ALA A 240 5.04 3.38 -17.38
CA ALA A 240 6.31 3.96 -17.79
C ALA A 240 6.14 5.38 -18.33
N ALA A 241 5.10 5.61 -19.16
CA ALA A 241 4.74 6.94 -19.65
C ALA A 241 4.30 7.89 -18.52
N ALA A 242 3.74 7.34 -17.43
CA ALA A 242 3.44 8.08 -16.21
C ALA A 242 4.66 8.34 -15.30
N GLY A 243 5.83 7.79 -15.64
CA GLY A 243 7.04 7.89 -14.82
C GLY A 243 6.97 7.04 -13.55
N LEU A 244 6.14 5.98 -13.54
CA LEU A 244 5.95 5.08 -12.42
C LEU A 244 6.79 3.80 -12.59
N SER A 245 7.33 3.33 -11.48
CA SER A 245 8.09 2.08 -11.45
C SER A 245 7.16 0.87 -11.36
N LEU A 246 7.66 -0.27 -11.82
CA LEU A 246 7.00 -1.57 -11.63
C LEU A 246 7.47 -2.22 -10.33
N PRO A 247 6.68 -3.14 -9.74
CA PRO A 247 7.13 -4.04 -8.70
C PRO A 247 8.36 -4.85 -9.14
N THR A 248 9.18 -5.27 -8.18
CA THR A 248 10.41 -6.02 -8.46
C THR A 248 10.13 -7.30 -9.23
N ALA A 249 9.08 -8.05 -8.88
CA ALA A 249 8.68 -9.26 -9.58
C ALA A 249 8.38 -9.01 -11.07
N ALA A 250 7.61 -7.98 -11.38
CA ALA A 250 7.29 -7.61 -12.76
C ALA A 250 8.56 -7.23 -13.57
N ARG A 251 9.49 -6.48 -12.96
CA ARG A 251 10.78 -6.15 -13.59
C ARG A 251 11.66 -7.38 -13.85
N VAL A 252 11.63 -8.38 -12.94
CA VAL A 252 12.35 -9.66 -13.12
C VAL A 252 11.73 -10.43 -14.26
N VAL A 253 10.40 -10.53 -14.36
CA VAL A 253 9.71 -11.17 -15.49
C VAL A 253 10.12 -10.56 -16.83
N ASP A 254 10.17 -9.23 -16.92
CA ASP A 254 10.62 -8.55 -18.15
C ASP A 254 12.08 -8.88 -18.52
N LYS A 255 12.97 -8.92 -17.53
CA LYS A 255 14.38 -9.29 -17.73
C LYS A 255 14.55 -10.76 -18.15
N LEU A 256 13.73 -11.67 -17.62
CA LEU A 256 13.73 -13.08 -17.99
C LEU A 256 13.18 -13.27 -19.41
N ALA A 257 12.11 -12.58 -19.77
CA ALA A 257 11.56 -12.59 -21.13
C ALA A 257 12.60 -12.12 -22.17
N ALA A 258 13.38 -11.09 -21.88
CA ALA A 258 14.48 -10.62 -22.74
C ALA A 258 15.61 -11.66 -22.91
N ARG A 259 15.67 -12.68 -22.03
CA ARG A 259 16.63 -13.81 -22.11
C ARG A 259 16.01 -15.11 -22.65
N GLY A 260 14.79 -15.04 -23.20
CA GLY A 260 14.07 -16.20 -23.77
C GLY A 260 13.32 -17.05 -22.74
N ILE A 261 13.25 -16.64 -21.48
CA ILE A 261 12.46 -17.31 -20.43
C ILE A 261 11.09 -16.62 -20.33
N ALA A 262 10.07 -17.23 -20.91
CA ALA A 262 8.70 -16.69 -20.93
C ALA A 262 7.94 -17.11 -19.67
N LEU A 263 7.69 -16.15 -18.79
CA LEU A 263 6.75 -16.25 -17.66
C LEU A 263 5.51 -15.38 -17.92
N SER A 264 4.44 -15.60 -17.16
CA SER A 264 3.23 -14.78 -17.23
C SER A 264 3.55 -13.30 -16.93
N ARG A 265 3.06 -12.38 -17.75
CA ARG A 265 3.18 -10.93 -17.51
C ARG A 265 2.31 -10.45 -16.35
N ASN A 266 1.38 -11.27 -15.87
CA ASN A 266 0.51 -10.95 -14.72
C ASN A 266 1.17 -11.15 -13.36
N ILE A 267 2.44 -11.53 -13.31
CA ILE A 267 3.19 -11.68 -12.06
C ILE A 267 3.57 -10.29 -11.56
N VAL A 268 3.05 -9.92 -10.39
CA VAL A 268 3.28 -8.60 -9.77
C VAL A 268 3.87 -8.69 -8.35
N THR A 269 3.74 -9.85 -7.69
CA THR A 269 4.27 -10.09 -6.33
C THR A 269 5.45 -11.07 -6.33
N GLY A 270 6.29 -10.97 -5.29
CA GLY A 270 7.43 -11.89 -5.11
C GLY A 270 6.99 -13.35 -4.93
N ALA A 271 5.86 -13.60 -4.25
CA ALA A 271 5.31 -14.94 -4.05
C ALA A 271 4.92 -15.57 -5.40
N GLU A 272 4.15 -14.85 -6.23
CA GLU A 272 3.78 -15.31 -7.58
C GLU A 272 5.00 -15.60 -8.46
N LEU A 273 6.06 -14.78 -8.34
CA LEU A 273 7.30 -15.01 -9.08
C LEU A 273 7.99 -16.31 -8.66
N VAL A 274 8.06 -16.58 -7.36
CA VAL A 274 8.66 -17.82 -6.83
C VAL A 274 7.89 -19.05 -7.33
N ASP A 275 6.56 -19.01 -7.28
CA ASP A 275 5.70 -20.10 -7.75
C ASP A 275 5.88 -20.34 -9.26
N ALA A 276 5.87 -19.27 -10.06
CA ALA A 276 6.06 -19.35 -11.51
C ALA A 276 7.46 -19.89 -11.90
N LEU A 277 8.51 -19.53 -11.16
CA LEU A 277 9.86 -20.04 -11.37
C LEU A 277 9.98 -21.53 -11.00
N ALA A 278 9.31 -21.97 -9.93
CA ALA A 278 9.24 -23.37 -9.54
C ALA A 278 8.55 -24.22 -10.62
N GLU A 279 7.42 -23.76 -11.14
CA GLU A 279 6.71 -24.41 -12.25
C GLU A 279 7.55 -24.47 -13.53
N TYR A 280 8.20 -23.36 -13.88
CA TYR A 280 9.08 -23.29 -15.04
C TYR A 280 10.22 -24.31 -14.94
N ARG A 281 10.88 -24.40 -13.78
CA ARG A 281 11.96 -25.37 -13.51
C ARG A 281 11.48 -26.82 -13.68
N GLN A 282 10.27 -27.13 -13.18
CA GLN A 282 9.70 -28.49 -13.35
C GLN A 282 9.44 -28.82 -14.83
N LYS A 283 8.90 -27.88 -15.59
CA LYS A 283 8.66 -28.05 -17.04
C LYS A 283 9.96 -28.30 -17.81
N VAL A 284 11.01 -27.55 -17.51
CA VAL A 284 12.33 -27.72 -18.16
C VAL A 284 12.94 -29.08 -17.80
N ALA A 285 12.89 -29.48 -16.53
CA ALA A 285 13.41 -30.78 -16.10
C ALA A 285 12.64 -31.95 -16.75
N SER A 286 11.33 -31.84 -16.89
CA SER A 286 10.50 -32.85 -17.56
C SER A 286 10.81 -32.95 -19.06
N ALA A 287 11.04 -31.81 -19.74
CA ALA A 287 11.42 -31.77 -21.14
C ALA A 287 12.79 -32.41 -21.41
N GLN A 288 13.80 -32.14 -20.56
CA GLN A 288 15.12 -32.74 -20.65
C GLN A 288 15.08 -34.27 -20.44
N ASN A 289 14.32 -34.74 -19.45
CA ASN A 289 14.16 -36.18 -19.22
C ASN A 289 13.44 -36.89 -20.39
N ALA A 290 12.53 -36.20 -21.07
CA ALA A 290 11.85 -36.75 -22.26
C ALA A 290 12.79 -36.83 -23.48
N GLU A 291 13.72 -35.88 -23.66
CA GLU A 291 14.73 -35.91 -24.72
C GLU A 291 15.76 -36.97 -24.48
N ASP A 292 16.24 -37.12 -23.24
CA ASP A 292 17.21 -38.17 -22.87
C ASP A 292 16.60 -39.59 -22.97
N GLY A 293 15.31 -39.75 -22.65
CA GLY A 293 14.58 -41.03 -22.81
C GLY A 293 14.45 -41.47 -24.26
N THR A 294 14.25 -40.53 -25.19
CA THR A 294 14.13 -40.81 -26.64
C THR A 294 15.49 -41.06 -27.32
N ALA A 295 16.62 -40.57 -26.74
CA ALA A 295 17.96 -40.83 -27.22
C ALA A 295 18.45 -42.23 -26.82
N GLY A 296 17.99 -42.78 -25.70
CA GLY A 296 18.32 -44.14 -25.24
C GLY A 296 17.69 -45.26 -26.10
N GLU A 297 16.46 -45.09 -26.60
CA GLU A 297 15.77 -46.09 -27.42
C GLU A 297 16.35 -46.23 -28.86
N LYS A 298 17.06 -45.26 -29.39
CA LYS A 298 17.65 -45.33 -30.72
C LYS A 298 18.97 -46.06 -30.80
N ASN A 299 19.61 -46.40 -29.68
CA ASN A 299 20.92 -47.11 -29.67
C ASN A 299 20.83 -48.61 -29.46
N GLU A 300 19.64 -49.20 -29.20
CA GLU A 300 19.50 -50.65 -29.01
C GLU A 300 19.12 -51.45 -30.27
N GLU A 301 18.79 -50.79 -31.40
CA GLU A 301 18.37 -51.51 -32.62
C GLU A 301 19.47 -51.83 -33.64
N SER A 302 20.75 -51.66 -33.37
CA SER A 302 21.83 -51.91 -34.36
C SER A 302 22.93 -52.86 -33.91
N VAL A 303 22.56 -54.00 -33.29
CA VAL A 303 23.49 -55.15 -33.16
C VAL A 303 22.74 -56.45 -33.53
N THR A 304 22.52 -56.67 -34.81
CA THR A 304 22.26 -58.00 -35.33
C THR A 304 23.51 -58.50 -36.04
N THR A 305 24.19 -59.42 -35.39
CA THR A 305 25.28 -60.24 -35.91
C THR A 305 24.72 -61.17 -37.02
N PRO A 306 25.36 -61.34 -38.19
CA PRO A 306 25.04 -62.45 -39.07
C PRO A 306 25.89 -63.65 -38.69
N ALA A 307 25.21 -64.74 -38.33
CA ALA A 307 25.76 -66.05 -38.12
C ALA A 307 26.16 -66.75 -39.43
N GLY A 308 27.28 -67.30 -39.39
CA GLY A 308 27.74 -68.56 -39.96
C GLY A 308 27.26 -69.06 -41.34
N GLY A 309 28.19 -69.29 -42.15
CA GLY A 309 28.08 -70.20 -43.31
C GLY A 309 29.35 -71.02 -43.45
N LYS A 310 29.20 -72.26 -43.21
CA LYS A 310 30.23 -73.34 -43.44
C LYS A 310 30.38 -73.50 -44.93
N ASP A 311 31.54 -73.94 -45.34
CA ASP A 311 31.92 -75.26 -45.96
C ASP A 311 33.08 -75.11 -46.86
N VAL A 312 33.97 -76.15 -46.66
CA VAL A 312 35.01 -76.92 -47.39
C VAL A 312 36.38 -76.36 -47.38
#